data_060a085013af6c31ddeb407707c9351f
#
_entry.id   060a085013af6c31ddeb407707c9351f
#
_cell.length_a   1.000
_cell.length_b   1.000
_cell.length_c   1.000
_cell.angle_alpha   90.00
_cell.angle_beta   90.00
_cell.angle_gamma   90.00
#
_symmetry.space_group_name_H-M   'P 1'
#
loop_
_entity.id
_entity.type
_entity.pdbx_description
1 polymer ?
#
loop_
_entity_poly.entity_id
_entity_poly.type
_entity_poly.pdbx_seq_one_letter_code
_entity_poly.pdbx_strand_id
1 'polypeptide(L)'
;MTTIIAFIVIFCILVVVHEFGHFYFAKRSGILVREFSIGMGPKLWASHKNNTTYTLRLLPLGGYVRMAGWQDEEDEIKPGTMLSLILNDQGKVVRINASDKTTLAGGMPVQVSRVDLVKDLVIEGYPNGDETALQTWQVDHDATIIEEDGTEVQIAPEDVQFQNAPVWRRLLVNFAGPMNNFLLAILAFIIYGLFFGVQVLNTNQIGTVVPGYPAAEAGLKSNATVQTIDGQKMSSFTDLSKIVSKNAGKSVTFTVKENGKSKNIVIKPNKEGKIGVEAHVDKSPANAIPFXXXXXXXXXXXXXXGTCSNPW
;
A
#
# COMPACT_ATOMS: atom_id res chain seq x y z
N MET A 1 -3.10 -8.47 22.86
CA MET A 1 -3.80 -7.21 22.48
C MET A 1 -2.93 -6.36 21.56
N THR A 2 -1.70 -5.99 21.96
CA THR A 2 -0.76 -5.18 21.14
C THR A 2 -0.53 -5.74 19.72
N THR A 3 -0.33 -7.05 19.60
CA THR A 3 -0.08 -7.70 18.29
C THR A 3 -1.27 -7.55 17.33
N ILE A 4 -2.49 -7.71 17.84
CA ILE A 4 -3.71 -7.57 17.03
C ILE A 4 -3.87 -6.11 16.57
N ILE A 5 -3.68 -5.16 17.49
CA ILE A 5 -3.76 -3.73 17.17
C ILE A 5 -2.71 -3.37 16.12
N ALA A 6 -1.46 -3.81 16.32
CA ALA A 6 -0.38 -3.56 15.36
C ALA A 6 -0.71 -4.15 13.98
N PHE A 7 -1.25 -5.37 13.93
CA PHE A 7 -1.66 -6.01 12.68
C PHE A 7 -2.73 -5.16 11.96
N ILE A 8 -3.78 -4.74 12.68
CA ILE A 8 -4.87 -3.93 12.12
C ILE A 8 -4.30 -2.61 11.55
N VAL A 9 -3.44 -1.92 12.31
CA VAL A 9 -2.86 -0.64 11.87
C VAL A 9 -2.02 -0.82 10.61
N ILE A 10 -1.14 -1.83 10.58
CA ILE A 10 -0.28 -2.11 9.42
C ILE A 10 -1.15 -2.47 8.21
N PHE A 11 -2.15 -3.34 8.41
CA PHE A 11 -3.06 -3.76 7.35
C PHE A 11 -3.82 -2.56 6.77
N CYS A 12 -4.35 -1.67 7.63
CA CYS A 12 -5.04 -0.46 7.18
C CYS A 12 -4.11 0.44 6.34
N ILE A 13 -2.87 0.64 6.78
CA ILE A 13 -1.90 1.45 6.03
C ILE A 13 -1.66 0.83 4.65
N LEU A 14 -1.42 -0.48 4.59
CA LEU A 14 -1.18 -1.20 3.33
C LEU A 14 -2.36 -1.04 2.37
N VAL A 15 -3.59 -1.21 2.88
CA VAL A 15 -4.80 -1.10 2.04
C VAL A 15 -5.01 0.34 1.57
N VAL A 16 -4.91 1.32 2.45
CA VAL A 16 -5.13 2.74 2.08
C VAL A 16 -4.11 3.18 1.02
N VAL A 17 -2.84 2.79 1.16
CA VAL A 17 -1.79 3.12 0.19
C VAL A 17 -2.05 2.41 -1.15
N HIS A 18 -2.51 1.17 -1.10
CA HIS A 18 -2.90 0.38 -2.28
C HIS A 18 -4.05 1.07 -3.04
N GLU A 19 -5.16 1.35 -2.34
CA GLU A 19 -6.34 1.99 -2.93
C GLU A 19 -6.02 3.40 -3.45
N PHE A 20 -5.17 4.13 -2.72
CA PHE A 20 -4.71 5.46 -3.17
C PHE A 20 -3.97 5.37 -4.51
N GLY A 21 -3.25 4.28 -4.77
CA GLY A 21 -2.62 4.04 -6.08
C GLY A 21 -3.65 4.03 -7.20
N HIS A 22 -4.68 3.18 -7.06
CA HIS A 22 -5.77 3.08 -8.03
C HIS A 22 -6.47 4.43 -8.20
N PHE A 23 -6.81 5.08 -7.11
CA PHE A 23 -7.46 6.40 -7.08
C PHE A 23 -6.65 7.44 -7.88
N TYR A 24 -5.36 7.59 -7.55
CA TYR A 24 -4.51 8.62 -8.14
C TYR A 24 -4.38 8.44 -9.66
N PHE A 25 -4.09 7.21 -10.09
CA PHE A 25 -3.90 6.92 -11.51
C PHE A 25 -5.22 6.93 -12.29
N ALA A 26 -6.34 6.56 -11.70
CA ALA A 26 -7.66 6.69 -12.33
C ALA A 26 -7.98 8.18 -12.59
N LYS A 27 -7.87 9.04 -11.58
CA LYS A 27 -8.11 10.49 -11.73
C LYS A 27 -7.19 11.10 -12.78
N ARG A 28 -5.91 10.71 -12.79
CA ARG A 28 -4.93 11.22 -13.75
C ARG A 28 -5.19 10.72 -15.18
N SER A 29 -5.89 9.61 -15.31
CA SER A 29 -6.24 9.00 -16.60
C SER A 29 -7.58 9.51 -17.17
N GLY A 30 -8.26 10.42 -16.46
CA GLY A 30 -9.57 10.92 -16.87
C GLY A 30 -10.73 9.95 -16.55
N ILE A 31 -10.46 8.92 -15.73
CA ILE A 31 -11.48 7.98 -15.29
C ILE A 31 -12.14 8.55 -14.03
N LEU A 32 -13.46 8.62 -14.02
CA LEU A 32 -14.20 9.12 -12.87
C LEU A 32 -14.10 8.12 -11.71
N VAL A 33 -13.62 8.61 -10.57
CA VAL A 33 -13.70 7.86 -9.31
C VAL A 33 -14.93 8.36 -8.55
N ARG A 34 -15.98 7.53 -8.52
CA ARG A 34 -17.26 7.86 -7.89
C ARG A 34 -17.14 7.86 -6.36
N GLU A 35 -16.45 6.85 -5.80
CA GLU A 35 -16.23 6.73 -4.35
C GLU A 35 -14.82 6.26 -4.02
N PHE A 36 -14.22 6.85 -3.00
CA PHE A 36 -12.99 6.39 -2.33
C PHE A 36 -13.33 6.10 -0.88
N SER A 37 -13.30 4.82 -0.50
CA SER A 37 -13.72 4.39 0.83
C SER A 37 -12.55 3.86 1.65
N ILE A 38 -12.47 4.32 2.90
CA ILE A 38 -11.60 3.72 3.92
C ILE A 38 -12.50 2.90 4.84
N GLY A 39 -12.26 1.59 4.89
CA GLY A 39 -13.07 0.64 5.64
C GLY A 39 -14.21 0.06 4.82
N MET A 40 -14.99 -0.79 5.47
CA MET A 40 -16.15 -1.48 4.89
C MET A 40 -17.33 -1.40 5.87
N GLY A 41 -18.53 -1.80 5.40
CA GLY A 41 -19.74 -1.84 6.21
C GLY A 41 -20.45 -0.50 6.30
N PRO A 42 -21.22 -0.25 7.37
CA PRO A 42 -22.02 0.97 7.49
C PRO A 42 -21.18 2.24 7.44
N LYS A 43 -21.70 3.23 6.73
CA LYS A 43 -21.05 4.53 6.54
C LYS A 43 -21.11 5.36 7.83
N LEU A 44 -19.96 5.85 8.27
CA LEU A 44 -19.84 6.74 9.44
C LEU A 44 -19.79 8.21 9.01
N TRP A 45 -19.12 8.47 7.88
CA TRP A 45 -18.92 9.83 7.38
C TRP A 45 -18.76 9.82 5.87
N ALA A 46 -19.24 10.87 5.21
CA ALA A 46 -19.06 11.06 3.76
C ALA A 46 -18.86 12.55 3.47
N SER A 47 -18.05 12.82 2.45
CA SER A 47 -17.85 14.17 1.91
C SER A 47 -17.62 14.08 0.42
N HIS A 48 -18.36 14.89 -0.35
CA HIS A 48 -18.21 14.97 -1.80
C HIS A 48 -17.29 16.14 -2.17
N LYS A 49 -16.26 15.87 -2.97
CA LYS A 49 -15.31 16.91 -3.41
C LYS A 49 -14.64 16.47 -4.72
N ASN A 50 -14.57 17.42 -5.69
CA ASN A 50 -13.90 17.18 -6.98
C ASN A 50 -14.42 15.91 -7.67
N ASN A 51 -15.74 15.76 -7.74
CA ASN A 51 -16.44 14.66 -8.42
C ASN A 51 -16.12 13.27 -7.82
N THR A 52 -15.71 13.23 -6.56
CA THR A 52 -15.47 11.97 -5.82
C THR A 52 -16.07 12.09 -4.43
N THR A 53 -16.76 11.05 -4.01
CA THR A 53 -17.27 10.93 -2.64
C THR A 53 -16.27 10.14 -1.80
N TYR A 54 -15.77 10.78 -0.76
CA TYR A 54 -14.85 10.17 0.22
C TYR A 54 -15.69 9.65 1.38
N THR A 55 -15.56 8.36 1.69
CA THR A 55 -16.31 7.75 2.80
C THR A 55 -15.38 7.11 3.82
N LEU A 56 -15.81 7.17 5.08
CA LEU A 56 -15.21 6.42 6.16
C LEU A 56 -16.27 5.46 6.69
N ARG A 57 -15.93 4.18 6.73
CA ARG A 57 -16.86 3.12 7.12
C ARG A 57 -16.42 2.45 8.44
N LEU A 58 -17.35 1.76 9.09
CA LEU A 58 -17.19 1.29 10.48
C LEU A 58 -16.07 0.25 10.66
N LEU A 59 -15.93 -0.68 9.71
CA LEU A 59 -14.98 -1.80 9.85
C LEU A 59 -13.64 -1.42 9.20
N PRO A 60 -12.55 -1.32 9.96
CA PRO A 60 -11.24 -0.95 9.39
C PRO A 60 -10.56 -2.14 8.68
N LEU A 61 -11.32 -2.94 7.96
CA LEU A 61 -10.85 -4.14 7.28
C LEU A 61 -10.92 -3.91 5.76
N GLY A 62 -10.01 -3.07 5.27
CA GLY A 62 -9.95 -2.83 3.84
C GLY A 62 -10.32 -1.40 3.44
N GLY A 63 -10.72 -1.27 2.21
CA GLY A 63 -11.15 -0.06 1.54
C GLY A 63 -11.48 -0.40 0.09
N TYR A 64 -11.92 0.58 -0.68
CA TYR A 64 -12.13 0.38 -2.11
C TYR A 64 -12.14 1.71 -2.86
N VAL A 65 -11.87 1.60 -4.15
CA VAL A 65 -12.00 2.70 -5.13
C VAL A 65 -13.06 2.27 -6.14
N ARG A 66 -14.22 2.94 -6.11
CA ARG A 66 -15.30 2.68 -7.06
C ARG A 66 -15.12 3.59 -8.27
N MET A 67 -14.70 3.00 -9.38
CA MET A 67 -14.51 3.71 -10.66
C MET A 67 -15.72 3.53 -11.54
N ALA A 68 -16.11 4.58 -12.25
CA ALA A 68 -17.22 4.52 -13.22
C ALA A 68 -16.99 3.40 -14.23
N GLY A 69 -17.98 2.54 -14.43
CA GLY A 69 -17.93 1.44 -15.39
C GLY A 69 -17.10 0.25 -14.98
N TRP A 70 -16.52 0.22 -13.77
CA TRP A 70 -15.83 -0.96 -13.24
C TRP A 70 -16.71 -1.62 -12.19
N GLN A 71 -17.28 -2.77 -12.51
CA GLN A 71 -18.16 -3.52 -11.61
C GLN A 71 -19.34 -2.70 -11.05
N ASP A 72 -19.66 -1.58 -11.69
CA ASP A 72 -20.95 -0.97 -11.47
C ASP A 72 -21.99 -1.91 -12.12
N GLU A 73 -22.48 -2.86 -11.33
CA GLU A 73 -23.85 -3.28 -11.54
C GLU A 73 -24.63 -2.02 -11.19
N GLU A 74 -24.89 -1.19 -12.19
CA GLU A 74 -25.83 -0.11 -12.01
C GLU A 74 -27.09 -0.76 -11.48
N ASP A 75 -27.51 -0.42 -10.27
CA ASP A 75 -28.88 -0.67 -9.87
C ASP A 75 -29.73 0.05 -10.91
N GLU A 76 -30.11 -0.68 -11.95
CA GLU A 76 -30.91 -0.13 -13.04
C GLU A 76 -32.16 0.46 -12.40
N ILE A 77 -32.29 1.78 -12.52
CA ILE A 77 -33.52 2.45 -12.08
C ILE A 77 -34.65 1.90 -12.96
N LYS A 78 -35.48 1.10 -12.33
CA LYS A 78 -36.54 0.40 -13.06
C LYS A 78 -37.67 1.36 -13.42
N PRO A 79 -38.35 1.15 -14.58
CA PRO A 79 -39.56 1.89 -14.86
C PRO A 79 -40.56 1.74 -13.70
N GLY A 80 -41.23 2.82 -13.36
CA GLY A 80 -42.16 2.89 -12.23
C GLY A 80 -41.53 3.37 -10.93
N THR A 81 -40.17 3.42 -10.82
CA THR A 81 -39.47 3.94 -9.63
C THR A 81 -39.77 5.44 -9.45
N MET A 82 -40.01 5.84 -8.22
CA MET A 82 -40.16 7.26 -7.88
C MET A 82 -38.79 7.88 -7.59
N LEU A 83 -38.42 8.88 -8.37
CA LEU A 83 -37.22 9.68 -8.14
C LEU A 83 -37.60 11.09 -7.68
N SER A 84 -36.67 11.77 -7.04
CA SER A 84 -36.81 13.22 -6.79
C SER A 84 -35.67 13.94 -7.52
N LEU A 85 -36.01 14.85 -8.41
CA LEU A 85 -35.08 15.55 -9.32
C LEU A 85 -34.90 17.00 -8.91
N ILE A 86 -33.65 17.51 -8.91
CA ILE A 86 -33.37 18.94 -8.82
C ILE A 86 -32.83 19.39 -10.18
N LEU A 87 -33.45 20.46 -10.69
CA LEU A 87 -33.08 21.09 -11.96
C LEU A 87 -32.26 22.35 -11.70
N ASN A 88 -31.34 22.67 -12.61
CA ASN A 88 -30.65 23.95 -12.62
C ASN A 88 -31.47 25.01 -13.37
N ASP A 89 -30.95 26.24 -13.45
CA ASP A 89 -31.62 27.36 -14.13
C ASP A 89 -31.81 27.16 -15.63
N GLN A 90 -31.13 26.15 -16.21
CA GLN A 90 -31.25 25.78 -17.64
C GLN A 90 -32.23 24.63 -17.87
N GLY A 91 -32.87 24.15 -16.81
CA GLY A 91 -33.81 23.00 -16.88
C GLY A 91 -33.15 21.64 -16.98
N LYS A 92 -31.83 21.54 -16.73
CA LYS A 92 -31.14 20.24 -16.69
C LYS A 92 -31.16 19.66 -15.27
N VAL A 93 -31.29 18.34 -15.17
CA VAL A 93 -31.19 17.62 -13.91
C VAL A 93 -29.74 17.65 -13.42
N VAL A 94 -29.52 18.15 -12.23
CA VAL A 94 -28.18 18.22 -11.59
C VAL A 94 -28.09 17.30 -10.37
N ARG A 95 -29.23 16.88 -9.83
CA ARG A 95 -29.22 16.00 -8.66
C ARG A 95 -30.44 15.08 -8.69
N ILE A 96 -30.19 13.80 -8.48
CA ILE A 96 -31.19 12.73 -8.54
C ILE A 96 -31.23 12.08 -7.16
N ASN A 97 -32.39 11.86 -6.60
CA ASN A 97 -32.53 11.07 -5.38
C ASN A 97 -33.29 9.80 -5.67
N ALA A 98 -32.63 8.67 -5.52
CA ALA A 98 -33.20 7.32 -5.62
C ALA A 98 -33.34 6.66 -4.23
N SER A 99 -33.07 7.41 -3.16
CA SER A 99 -33.07 6.88 -1.79
C SER A 99 -34.36 7.25 -1.06
N ASP A 100 -34.95 6.30 -0.37
CA ASP A 100 -36.06 6.54 0.57
C ASP A 100 -35.57 7.11 1.91
N LYS A 101 -34.27 7.06 2.17
CA LYS A 101 -33.66 7.50 3.44
C LYS A 101 -33.40 9.00 3.48
N THR A 102 -33.40 9.66 2.34
CA THR A 102 -33.01 11.08 2.21
C THR A 102 -34.11 11.82 1.45
N THR A 103 -34.47 13.01 1.93
CA THR A 103 -35.42 13.87 1.23
C THR A 103 -34.66 15.07 0.66
N LEU A 104 -34.84 15.35 -0.64
CA LEU A 104 -34.29 16.54 -1.28
C LEU A 104 -35.27 17.70 -1.13
N ALA A 105 -34.86 18.74 -0.41
CA ALA A 105 -35.65 19.98 -0.32
C ALA A 105 -35.77 20.61 -1.73
N GLY A 106 -36.99 20.85 -2.16
CA GLY A 106 -37.27 21.40 -3.49
C GLY A 106 -37.16 20.41 -4.64
N GLY A 107 -37.00 19.14 -4.34
CA GLY A 107 -36.95 18.11 -5.38
C GLY A 107 -38.34 17.85 -6.00
N MET A 108 -38.38 17.72 -7.33
CA MET A 108 -39.57 17.41 -8.09
C MET A 108 -39.78 15.89 -8.16
N PRO A 109 -40.86 15.34 -7.59
CA PRO A 109 -41.07 13.90 -7.70
C PRO A 109 -41.47 13.49 -9.12
N VAL A 110 -40.86 12.45 -9.64
CA VAL A 110 -41.06 11.93 -11.00
C VAL A 110 -41.14 10.42 -10.93
N GLN A 111 -42.23 9.84 -11.51
CA GLN A 111 -42.32 8.42 -11.74
C GLN A 111 -41.62 8.08 -13.07
N VAL A 112 -40.56 7.31 -12.98
CA VAL A 112 -39.69 7.01 -14.13
C VAL A 112 -40.39 6.13 -15.16
N SER A 113 -40.28 6.52 -16.43
CA SER A 113 -40.62 5.67 -17.60
C SER A 113 -39.35 5.09 -18.22
N ARG A 114 -38.31 5.95 -18.41
CA ARG A 114 -37.00 5.54 -18.96
C ARG A 114 -35.89 6.42 -18.36
N VAL A 115 -34.74 5.79 -18.10
CA VAL A 115 -33.54 6.49 -17.65
C VAL A 115 -32.37 6.00 -18.47
N ASP A 116 -31.54 6.94 -18.94
CA ASP A 116 -30.21 6.68 -19.51
C ASP A 116 -29.23 7.72 -18.96
N LEU A 117 -28.41 7.29 -17.99
CA LEU A 117 -27.39 8.16 -17.36
C LEU A 117 -25.99 7.89 -17.92
N VAL A 118 -25.90 7.10 -19.01
CA VAL A 118 -24.62 6.70 -19.61
C VAL A 118 -24.39 7.39 -20.95
N LYS A 119 -25.30 7.26 -21.91
CA LYS A 119 -25.14 7.75 -23.28
C LYS A 119 -25.95 9.00 -23.58
N ASP A 120 -27.27 8.87 -23.47
CA ASP A 120 -28.19 9.93 -23.87
C ASP A 120 -28.30 11.03 -22.81
N LEU A 121 -27.99 10.70 -21.55
CA LEU A 121 -28.13 11.55 -20.36
C LEU A 121 -29.53 12.16 -20.28
N VAL A 122 -30.55 11.26 -20.23
CA VAL A 122 -31.97 11.66 -20.19
C VAL A 122 -32.71 10.87 -19.11
N ILE A 123 -33.71 11.54 -18.54
CA ILE A 123 -34.75 10.89 -17.73
C ILE A 123 -36.12 11.25 -18.36
N GLU A 124 -36.88 10.22 -18.62
CA GLU A 124 -38.29 10.32 -19.10
C GLU A 124 -39.21 9.82 -18.00
N GLY A 125 -40.28 10.54 -17.73
CA GLY A 125 -41.19 10.15 -16.67
C GLY A 125 -42.37 11.07 -16.51
N TYR A 126 -43.13 10.82 -15.47
CA TYR A 126 -44.37 11.49 -15.17
C TYR A 126 -44.25 12.35 -13.92
N PRO A 127 -44.27 13.69 -14.05
CA PRO A 127 -44.19 14.57 -12.89
C PRO A 127 -45.35 14.30 -11.92
N ASN A 128 -45.02 14.18 -10.64
CA ASN A 128 -46.00 13.89 -9.57
C ASN A 128 -46.82 12.61 -9.81
N GLY A 129 -46.37 11.73 -10.70
CA GLY A 129 -47.10 10.49 -11.07
C GLY A 129 -48.29 10.70 -12.01
N ASP A 130 -48.42 11.86 -12.67
CA ASP A 130 -49.49 12.12 -13.63
C ASP A 130 -49.20 11.43 -14.98
N GLU A 131 -49.70 10.23 -15.14
CA GLU A 131 -49.47 9.39 -16.32
C GLU A 131 -49.95 10.01 -17.66
N THR A 132 -50.62 11.14 -17.62
CA THR A 132 -51.04 11.85 -18.84
C THR A 132 -49.99 12.83 -19.36
N ALA A 133 -48.96 13.13 -18.57
CA ALA A 133 -48.01 14.21 -18.83
C ALA A 133 -46.55 13.69 -18.91
N LEU A 134 -46.26 12.81 -19.87
CA LEU A 134 -44.90 12.32 -20.08
C LEU A 134 -43.95 13.48 -20.43
N GLN A 135 -42.91 13.64 -19.69
CA GLN A 135 -41.86 14.68 -19.91
C GLN A 135 -40.47 14.06 -19.99
N THR A 136 -39.55 14.77 -20.65
CA THR A 136 -38.14 14.39 -20.80
C THR A 136 -37.27 15.49 -20.26
N TRP A 137 -36.34 15.11 -19.39
CA TRP A 137 -35.34 16.05 -18.85
C TRP A 137 -33.95 15.61 -19.28
N GLN A 138 -33.16 16.57 -19.77
CA GLN A 138 -31.72 16.38 -19.98
C GLN A 138 -31.03 16.34 -18.63
N VAL A 139 -30.07 15.41 -18.46
CA VAL A 139 -29.27 15.29 -17.25
C VAL A 139 -27.92 15.95 -17.49
N ASP A 140 -27.46 16.72 -16.52
CA ASP A 140 -26.14 17.35 -16.58
C ASP A 140 -25.05 16.27 -16.49
N HIS A 141 -23.98 16.42 -17.27
CA HIS A 141 -22.86 15.46 -17.30
C HIS A 141 -22.26 15.21 -15.89
N ASP A 142 -22.24 16.25 -15.06
CA ASP A 142 -21.68 16.14 -13.71
C ASP A 142 -22.76 15.99 -12.63
N ALA A 143 -23.99 15.60 -13.01
CA ALA A 143 -25.08 15.36 -12.07
C ALA A 143 -24.70 14.31 -11.02
N THR A 144 -25.29 14.42 -9.83
CA THR A 144 -25.11 13.45 -8.76
C THR A 144 -26.38 12.63 -8.54
N ILE A 145 -26.20 11.39 -8.08
CA ILE A 145 -27.30 10.53 -7.68
C ILE A 145 -27.09 10.09 -6.21
N ILE A 146 -28.15 10.19 -5.42
CA ILE A 146 -28.19 9.63 -4.07
C ILE A 146 -28.72 8.20 -4.19
N GLU A 147 -27.85 7.24 -3.92
CA GLU A 147 -28.13 5.80 -4.00
C GLU A 147 -28.96 5.34 -2.79
N GLU A 148 -29.51 4.11 -2.83
CA GLU A 148 -30.38 3.57 -1.77
C GLU A 148 -29.75 3.61 -0.36
N ASP A 149 -28.42 3.48 -0.25
CA ASP A 149 -27.73 3.57 1.05
C ASP A 149 -27.59 5.01 1.56
N GLY A 150 -28.02 6.01 0.77
CA GLY A 150 -27.91 7.43 1.07
C GLY A 150 -26.55 8.02 0.70
N THR A 151 -25.70 7.29 -0.02
CA THR A 151 -24.43 7.84 -0.52
C THR A 151 -24.69 8.64 -1.79
N GLU A 152 -24.24 9.87 -1.82
CA GLU A 152 -24.33 10.71 -3.02
C GLU A 152 -23.04 10.54 -3.84
N VAL A 153 -23.18 10.11 -5.09
CA VAL A 153 -22.07 9.90 -6.03
C VAL A 153 -22.41 10.57 -7.37
N GLN A 154 -21.38 10.88 -8.17
CA GLN A 154 -21.61 11.37 -9.53
C GLN A 154 -22.12 10.25 -10.42
N ILE A 155 -23.01 10.55 -11.38
CA ILE A 155 -23.41 9.62 -12.43
C ILE A 155 -22.19 9.22 -13.29
N ALA A 156 -22.32 8.19 -14.10
CA ALA A 156 -21.18 7.59 -14.81
C ALA A 156 -21.33 7.68 -16.34
N PRO A 157 -21.26 8.88 -16.94
CA PRO A 157 -21.32 8.99 -18.41
C PRO A 157 -20.25 8.17 -19.11
N GLU A 158 -20.55 7.74 -20.34
CA GLU A 158 -19.71 6.81 -21.11
C GLU A 158 -18.24 7.25 -21.25
N ASP A 159 -18.01 8.55 -21.42
CA ASP A 159 -16.68 9.11 -21.68
C ASP A 159 -15.74 9.08 -20.46
N VAL A 160 -16.28 8.98 -19.25
CA VAL A 160 -15.48 8.94 -18.01
C VAL A 160 -15.37 7.52 -17.43
N GLN A 161 -15.90 6.51 -18.13
CA GLN A 161 -15.91 5.12 -17.65
C GLN A 161 -14.55 4.43 -17.84
N PHE A 162 -14.20 3.54 -16.93
CA PHE A 162 -12.96 2.75 -16.95
C PHE A 162 -12.82 1.94 -18.24
N GLN A 163 -13.89 1.25 -18.67
CA GLN A 163 -13.82 0.37 -19.85
C GLN A 163 -13.59 1.14 -21.15
N ASN A 164 -13.93 2.43 -21.20
CA ASN A 164 -13.77 3.26 -22.39
C ASN A 164 -12.43 3.98 -22.43
N ALA A 165 -11.66 3.93 -21.35
CA ALA A 165 -10.31 4.50 -21.30
C ALA A 165 -9.33 3.67 -22.14
N PRO A 166 -8.30 4.30 -22.75
CA PRO A 166 -7.29 3.57 -23.49
C PRO A 166 -6.64 2.45 -22.68
N VAL A 167 -6.32 1.33 -23.34
CA VAL A 167 -5.83 0.09 -22.69
C VAL A 167 -4.63 0.38 -21.76
N TRP A 168 -3.67 1.21 -22.21
CA TRP A 168 -2.48 1.50 -21.40
C TRP A 168 -2.82 2.25 -20.10
N ARG A 169 -3.86 3.11 -20.11
CA ARG A 169 -4.33 3.81 -18.91
C ARG A 169 -4.98 2.82 -17.94
N ARG A 170 -5.78 1.88 -18.47
CA ARG A 170 -6.37 0.81 -17.66
C ARG A 170 -5.30 -0.06 -17.01
N LEU A 171 -4.25 -0.40 -17.77
CA LEU A 171 -3.11 -1.16 -17.23
C LEU A 171 -2.41 -0.38 -16.10
N LEU A 172 -2.15 0.93 -16.31
CA LEU A 172 -1.56 1.77 -15.26
C LEU A 172 -2.40 1.75 -13.98
N VAL A 173 -3.72 1.90 -14.12
CA VAL A 173 -4.63 1.89 -12.96
C VAL A 173 -4.56 0.53 -12.26
N ASN A 174 -4.60 -0.57 -13.03
CA ASN A 174 -4.58 -1.93 -12.44
C ASN A 174 -3.29 -2.21 -11.67
N PHE A 175 -2.14 -1.76 -12.19
CA PHE A 175 -0.84 -1.98 -11.55
C PHE A 175 -0.55 -0.99 -10.42
N ALA A 176 -1.29 0.10 -10.32
CA ALA A 176 -1.00 1.20 -9.39
C ALA A 176 -1.05 0.78 -7.92
N GLY A 177 -2.03 -0.03 -7.54
CA GLY A 177 -2.13 -0.52 -6.16
C GLY A 177 -0.91 -1.32 -5.72
N PRO A 178 -0.61 -2.45 -6.40
CA PRO A 178 0.60 -3.22 -6.09
C PRO A 178 1.89 -2.39 -6.15
N MET A 179 2.02 -1.50 -7.13
CA MET A 179 3.18 -0.63 -7.28
C MET A 179 3.35 0.27 -6.05
N ASN A 180 2.27 0.88 -5.57
CA ASN A 180 2.31 1.74 -4.38
C ASN A 180 2.74 0.96 -3.13
N ASN A 181 2.26 -0.27 -2.96
CA ASN A 181 2.69 -1.11 -1.83
C ASN A 181 4.18 -1.47 -1.93
N PHE A 182 4.67 -1.70 -3.14
CA PHE A 182 6.10 -1.93 -3.38
C PHE A 182 6.93 -0.68 -2.99
N LEU A 183 6.48 0.51 -3.39
CA LEU A 183 7.13 1.77 -3.02
C LEU A 183 7.10 2.00 -1.50
N LEU A 184 5.96 1.67 -0.86
CA LEU A 184 5.83 1.74 0.60
C LEU A 184 6.82 0.80 1.30
N ALA A 185 7.01 -0.41 0.78
CA ALA A 185 7.97 -1.37 1.33
C ALA A 185 9.41 -0.83 1.22
N ILE A 186 9.78 -0.27 0.06
CA ILE A 186 11.09 0.37 -0.12
C ILE A 186 11.28 1.48 0.92
N LEU A 187 10.30 2.36 1.05
CA LEU A 187 10.35 3.46 2.01
C LEU A 187 10.50 2.96 3.45
N ALA A 188 9.74 1.92 3.82
CA ALA A 188 9.80 1.33 5.16
C ALA A 188 11.20 0.75 5.45
N PHE A 189 11.80 0.05 4.47
CA PHE A 189 13.15 -0.50 4.61
C PHE A 189 14.21 0.61 4.71
N ILE A 190 14.07 1.69 3.96
CA ILE A 190 14.98 2.84 4.06
C ILE A 190 14.91 3.44 5.48
N ILE A 191 13.68 3.68 5.96
CA ILE A 191 13.45 4.20 7.31
C ILE A 191 14.09 3.25 8.35
N TYR A 192 13.82 1.97 8.24
CA TYR A 192 14.37 0.94 9.13
C TYR A 192 15.93 1.01 9.12
N GLY A 193 16.55 1.05 7.95
CA GLY A 193 18.00 1.10 7.82
C GLY A 193 18.61 2.35 8.42
N LEU A 194 17.92 3.50 8.31
CA LEU A 194 18.39 4.76 8.90
C LEU A 194 18.33 4.76 10.43
N PHE A 195 17.28 4.13 11.00
CA PHE A 195 17.13 4.08 12.47
C PHE A 195 17.97 2.99 13.12
N PHE A 196 17.93 1.78 12.56
CA PHE A 196 18.57 0.60 13.17
C PHE A 196 19.94 0.29 12.58
N GLY A 197 20.22 0.79 11.38
CA GLY A 197 21.44 0.49 10.63
C GLY A 197 21.33 -0.79 9.84
N VAL A 198 22.29 -1.02 8.96
CA VAL A 198 22.39 -2.24 8.14
C VAL A 198 23.68 -2.98 8.45
N GLN A 199 23.62 -4.31 8.52
CA GLN A 199 24.81 -5.13 8.73
C GLN A 199 25.68 -5.14 7.47
N VAL A 200 26.95 -4.75 7.63
CA VAL A 200 27.90 -4.68 6.52
C VAL A 200 28.75 -5.94 6.54
N LEU A 201 28.47 -6.90 5.65
CA LEU A 201 29.14 -8.19 5.60
C LEU A 201 30.43 -8.18 4.77
N ASN A 202 30.63 -7.18 3.94
CA ASN A 202 31.82 -7.04 3.06
C ASN A 202 32.96 -6.27 3.70
N THR A 203 33.00 -6.24 5.04
CA THR A 203 34.08 -5.63 5.82
C THR A 203 34.63 -6.65 6.81
N ASN A 204 35.94 -6.53 7.13
CA ASN A 204 36.56 -7.30 8.18
C ASN A 204 36.48 -6.64 9.57
N GLN A 205 35.70 -5.56 9.67
CA GLN A 205 35.39 -4.94 10.97
C GLN A 205 34.22 -5.71 11.61
N ILE A 206 34.39 -6.08 12.88
CA ILE A 206 33.32 -6.70 13.66
C ILE A 206 32.48 -5.59 14.33
N GLY A 207 31.23 -5.91 14.62
CA GLY A 207 30.32 -5.03 15.37
C GLY A 207 30.41 -5.28 16.87
N THR A 208 29.33 -5.82 17.43
CA THR A 208 29.22 -6.11 18.86
C THR A 208 29.89 -7.44 19.21
N VAL A 209 30.58 -7.47 20.35
CA VAL A 209 31.04 -8.71 20.97
C VAL A 209 30.06 -9.07 22.09
N VAL A 210 29.44 -10.25 21.99
CA VAL A 210 28.38 -10.69 22.89
C VAL A 210 28.99 -11.25 24.19
N PRO A 211 28.62 -10.73 25.37
CA PRO A 211 29.13 -11.25 26.65
C PRO A 211 28.79 -12.75 26.83
N GLY A 212 29.71 -13.48 27.51
CA GLY A 212 29.54 -14.89 27.78
C GLY A 212 29.90 -15.81 26.60
N TYR A 213 30.44 -15.25 25.52
CA TYR A 213 30.94 -16.05 24.38
C TYR A 213 32.48 -15.99 24.31
N PRO A 214 33.11 -16.97 23.61
CA PRO A 214 34.57 -17.08 23.59
C PRO A 214 35.34 -15.81 23.17
N ALA A 215 34.77 -15.01 22.26
CA ALA A 215 35.43 -13.75 21.83
C ALA A 215 35.50 -12.75 22.99
N ALA A 216 34.44 -12.63 23.80
CA ALA A 216 34.44 -11.75 24.97
C ALA A 216 35.41 -12.24 26.04
N GLU A 217 35.43 -13.54 26.29
CA GLU A 217 36.36 -14.15 27.28
C GLU A 217 37.83 -13.97 26.88
N ALA A 218 38.10 -14.02 25.59
CA ALA A 218 39.47 -13.79 25.05
C ALA A 218 39.87 -12.31 25.01
N GLY A 219 38.96 -11.39 25.39
CA GLY A 219 39.25 -9.95 25.47
C GLY A 219 39.18 -9.24 24.10
N LEU A 220 38.45 -9.79 23.12
CA LEU A 220 38.20 -9.10 21.85
C LEU A 220 37.19 -7.96 22.09
N LYS A 221 37.48 -6.78 21.55
CA LYS A 221 36.62 -5.61 21.72
C LYS A 221 35.72 -5.36 20.54
N SER A 222 34.55 -4.83 20.80
CA SER A 222 33.62 -4.38 19.75
C SER A 222 34.28 -3.35 18.83
N ASN A 223 33.89 -3.36 17.55
CA ASN A 223 34.43 -2.52 16.49
C ASN A 223 35.91 -2.78 16.11
N ALA A 224 36.51 -3.89 16.58
CA ALA A 224 37.87 -4.28 16.18
C ALA A 224 37.86 -4.70 14.68
N THR A 225 39.01 -4.50 14.02
CA THR A 225 39.21 -4.96 12.64
C THR A 225 40.05 -6.25 12.67
N VAL A 226 39.48 -7.34 12.14
CA VAL A 226 40.17 -8.65 12.07
C VAL A 226 41.05 -8.67 10.81
N GLN A 227 42.35 -8.62 10.97
CA GLN A 227 43.31 -8.59 9.85
C GLN A 227 43.56 -10.00 9.32
N THR A 228 43.92 -10.95 10.22
CA THR A 228 44.12 -12.37 9.83
C THR A 228 43.55 -13.31 10.89
N ILE A 229 43.28 -14.56 10.47
CA ILE A 229 43.00 -15.68 11.35
C ILE A 229 43.95 -16.81 10.92
N ASP A 230 44.82 -17.26 11.86
CA ASP A 230 45.90 -18.23 11.62
C ASP A 230 46.77 -17.85 10.40
N GLY A 231 47.04 -16.55 10.23
CA GLY A 231 47.83 -15.98 9.12
C GLY A 231 47.05 -15.78 7.82
N GLN A 232 45.82 -16.27 7.70
CA GLN A 232 44.98 -16.09 6.52
C GLN A 232 44.31 -14.71 6.60
N LYS A 233 44.49 -13.89 5.57
CA LYS A 233 43.94 -12.53 5.50
C LYS A 233 42.42 -12.53 5.44
N MET A 234 41.79 -11.66 6.24
CA MET A 234 40.31 -11.49 6.26
C MET A 234 39.93 -10.22 5.50
N SER A 235 38.98 -10.34 4.57
CA SER A 235 38.48 -9.21 3.82
C SER A 235 36.98 -8.94 4.12
N SER A 236 36.28 -9.93 4.68
CA SER A 236 34.85 -9.81 4.92
C SER A 236 34.45 -10.56 6.20
N PHE A 237 33.30 -10.15 6.77
CA PHE A 237 32.69 -10.87 7.89
C PHE A 237 32.29 -12.29 7.48
N THR A 238 31.91 -12.45 6.22
CA THR A 238 31.55 -13.77 5.67
C THR A 238 32.77 -14.74 5.70
N ASP A 239 33.96 -14.26 5.32
CA ASP A 239 35.19 -15.07 5.37
C ASP A 239 35.53 -15.47 6.82
N LEU A 240 35.41 -14.48 7.73
CA LEU A 240 35.62 -14.71 9.16
C LEU A 240 34.68 -15.83 9.66
N SER A 241 33.39 -15.71 9.37
CA SER A 241 32.36 -16.66 9.80
C SER A 241 32.65 -18.08 9.28
N LYS A 242 33.05 -18.21 8.01
CA LYS A 242 33.40 -19.51 7.41
C LYS A 242 34.59 -20.18 8.11
N ILE A 243 35.65 -19.39 8.40
CA ILE A 243 36.87 -19.93 9.05
C ILE A 243 36.57 -20.33 10.50
N VAL A 244 35.84 -19.50 11.23
CA VAL A 244 35.45 -19.75 12.62
C VAL A 244 34.61 -21.04 12.70
N SER A 245 33.62 -21.19 11.81
CA SER A 245 32.74 -22.37 11.79
C SER A 245 33.51 -23.67 11.49
N LYS A 246 34.50 -23.62 10.57
CA LYS A 246 35.33 -24.77 10.23
C LYS A 246 36.25 -25.24 11.40
N ASN A 247 36.53 -24.32 12.33
CA ASN A 247 37.43 -24.61 13.45
C ASN A 247 36.68 -24.74 14.79
N ALA A 248 35.46 -25.28 14.77
CA ALA A 248 34.67 -25.55 15.98
C ALA A 248 35.50 -26.37 16.99
N GLY A 249 35.60 -25.87 18.22
CA GLY A 249 36.33 -26.55 19.30
C GLY A 249 37.85 -26.49 19.21
N LYS A 250 38.44 -25.85 18.18
CA LYS A 250 39.90 -25.70 18.01
C LYS A 250 40.30 -24.24 18.25
N SER A 251 41.46 -24.05 18.91
CA SER A 251 41.98 -22.67 19.13
C SER A 251 42.53 -22.10 17.81
N VAL A 252 42.14 -20.88 17.50
CA VAL A 252 42.61 -20.12 16.31
C VAL A 252 43.18 -18.78 16.78
N THR A 253 44.22 -18.31 16.11
CA THR A 253 44.87 -17.03 16.44
C THR A 253 44.35 -15.92 15.54
N PHE A 254 43.70 -14.93 16.14
CA PHE A 254 43.20 -13.71 15.47
C PHE A 254 44.26 -12.61 15.60
N THR A 255 44.70 -12.03 14.49
CA THR A 255 45.39 -10.76 14.52
C THR A 255 44.36 -9.65 14.32
N VAL A 256 44.14 -8.85 15.33
CA VAL A 256 43.12 -7.79 15.32
C VAL A 256 43.79 -6.42 15.51
N LYS A 257 43.22 -5.41 14.87
CA LYS A 257 43.57 -4.02 15.03
C LYS A 257 42.55 -3.32 15.90
N GLU A 258 43.01 -2.80 17.06
CA GLU A 258 42.16 -2.03 17.99
C GLU A 258 42.87 -0.71 18.28
N ASN A 259 42.15 0.41 18.10
CA ASN A 259 42.69 1.77 18.37
C ASN A 259 44.07 1.99 17.70
N GLY A 260 44.22 1.52 16.46
CA GLY A 260 45.43 1.71 15.66
C GLY A 260 46.54 0.69 15.93
N LYS A 261 46.45 -0.11 16.99
CA LYS A 261 47.51 -1.10 17.38
C LYS A 261 47.03 -2.51 17.01
N SER A 262 47.92 -3.32 16.46
CA SER A 262 47.66 -4.74 16.18
C SER A 262 48.07 -5.58 17.39
N LYS A 263 47.25 -6.59 17.69
CA LYS A 263 47.51 -7.58 18.74
C LYS A 263 46.99 -8.96 18.30
N ASN A 264 47.60 -9.99 18.88
CA ASN A 264 47.15 -11.35 18.65
C ASN A 264 46.29 -11.80 19.84
N ILE A 265 45.16 -12.43 19.52
CA ILE A 265 44.20 -12.99 20.50
C ILE A 265 43.92 -14.43 20.10
N VAL A 266 44.04 -15.37 21.02
CA VAL A 266 43.69 -16.77 20.79
C VAL A 266 42.21 -16.95 21.21
N ILE A 267 41.36 -17.43 20.29
CA ILE A 267 39.96 -17.66 20.55
C ILE A 267 39.61 -19.12 20.18
N LYS A 268 38.89 -19.82 21.04
CA LYS A 268 38.46 -21.18 20.80
C LYS A 268 36.92 -21.15 20.53
N PRO A 269 36.50 -21.28 19.28
CA PRO A 269 35.05 -21.31 19.01
C PRO A 269 34.37 -22.45 19.79
N ASN A 270 33.12 -22.24 20.17
CA ASN A 270 32.35 -23.25 20.88
C ASN A 270 32.06 -24.50 19.98
N LYS A 271 31.37 -25.50 20.49
CA LYS A 271 31.05 -26.76 19.74
C LYS A 271 30.20 -26.48 18.49
N GLU A 272 29.47 -25.37 18.47
CA GLU A 272 28.65 -24.97 17.33
C GLU A 272 29.43 -24.12 16.29
N GLY A 273 30.71 -23.86 16.53
CA GLY A 273 31.53 -23.03 15.66
C GLY A 273 31.24 -21.54 15.77
N LYS A 274 30.82 -21.10 16.97
CA LYS A 274 30.49 -19.68 17.22
C LYS A 274 31.46 -19.08 18.22
N ILE A 275 31.78 -17.77 18.04
CA ILE A 275 32.61 -17.02 18.97
C ILE A 275 31.86 -15.85 19.63
N GLY A 276 30.64 -15.55 19.18
CA GLY A 276 29.81 -14.47 19.74
C GLY A 276 30.21 -13.08 19.26
N VAL A 277 30.39 -12.94 17.95
CA VAL A 277 30.61 -11.60 17.32
C VAL A 277 29.50 -11.36 16.28
N GLU A 278 29.06 -10.11 16.21
CA GLU A 278 28.10 -9.67 15.21
C GLU A 278 28.80 -8.88 14.11
N ALA A 279 28.19 -8.81 12.94
CA ALA A 279 28.69 -7.99 11.85
C ALA A 279 28.63 -6.50 12.23
N HIS A 280 29.51 -5.69 11.65
CA HIS A 280 29.48 -4.24 11.83
C HIS A 280 28.15 -3.67 11.30
N VAL A 281 27.57 -2.72 12.04
CA VAL A 281 26.32 -2.05 11.69
C VAL A 281 26.63 -0.61 11.27
N ASP A 282 26.24 -0.25 10.06
CA ASP A 282 26.39 1.09 9.53
C ASP A 282 25.01 1.75 9.41
N LYS A 283 24.89 2.98 9.89
CA LYS A 283 23.65 3.79 9.82
C LYS A 283 23.72 4.87 8.76
N SER A 284 24.76 4.87 7.93
CA SER A 284 24.90 5.89 6.89
C SER A 284 23.83 5.72 5.78
N PRO A 285 23.28 6.82 5.24
CA PRO A 285 22.34 6.74 4.12
C PRO A 285 22.91 6.02 2.89
N ALA A 286 24.23 6.11 2.70
CA ALA A 286 24.94 5.46 1.58
C ALA A 286 24.78 3.94 1.58
N ASN A 287 24.64 3.33 2.75
CA ASN A 287 24.44 1.88 2.88
C ASN A 287 22.96 1.50 3.11
N ALA A 288 22.20 2.35 3.79
CA ALA A 288 20.77 2.10 4.02
C ALA A 288 19.97 2.09 2.71
N ILE A 289 20.23 3.03 1.81
CA ILE A 289 19.47 3.17 0.54
C ILE A 289 19.72 1.96 -0.41
N PRO A 290 20.94 1.58 -0.70
CA PRO A 290 21.19 0.38 -1.52
C PRO A 290 20.62 -0.91 -0.91
N PHE A 291 20.75 -1.05 0.40
CA PHE A 291 20.19 -2.19 1.12
C PHE A 291 18.67 -2.32 0.92
N UNK A 292 18.12 -1.30 0.98
CA UNK A 292 16.71 -1.33 0.79
C UNK A 292 16.26 -1.57 -0.63
N UNK A 293 17.01 -1.25 -1.37
CA UNK A 293 16.69 -1.53 -2.71
C UNK A 293 17.02 -2.96 -3.07
N UNK A 294 17.91 -3.43 -2.52
CA UNK A 294 18.27 -4.81 -2.66
C UNK A 294 17.34 -5.74 -1.97
N UNK A 295 16.90 -5.35 -1.02
CA UNK A 295 15.95 -6.10 -0.30
C UNK A 295 14.60 -6.09 -0.92
N UNK A 296 14.27 -5.14 -1.46
CA UNK A 296 13.06 -5.11 -2.15
C UNK A 296 13.11 -5.82 -3.48
N UNK A 297 14.17 -5.82 -4.04
CA UNK A 297 14.38 -6.59 -5.23
C UNK A 297 14.47 -8.04 -4.96
N UNK A 298 14.95 -8.29 -3.96
CA UNK A 298 15.04 -9.64 -3.55
C UNK A 298 13.75 -10.19 -3.05
N UNK A 299 13.05 -9.40 -2.56
CA UNK A 299 11.75 -9.78 -2.17
C UNK A 299 10.80 -9.90 -3.30
N UNK A 300 10.95 -9.20 -4.07
CA UNK A 300 10.18 -9.31 -5.25
C UNK A 300 10.58 -10.45 -6.13
N UNK A 301 11.73 -10.76 -6.11
CA UNK A 301 12.26 -11.88 -6.80
C UNK A 301 11.95 -13.17 -6.07
N UNK A 302 11.94 -13.04 -5.01
CA UNK A 302 11.59 -14.18 -4.25
C UNK A 302 10.13 -14.49 -4.24
N UNK A 303 9.47 -13.59 -4.43
CA UNK A 303 8.07 -13.76 -4.59
C UNK A 303 7.69 -14.21 -5.95
N UNK A 304 8.42 -13.90 -6.66
CA UNK A 304 8.21 -14.32 -7.98
C UNK A 304 8.75 -15.69 -8.29
N UNK A 305 9.61 -15.90 -7.63
CA UNK A 305 10.20 -17.16 -7.84
C UNK A 305 9.71 -18.22 -6.94
N GLY A 306 8.75 -18.26 -6.17
CA GLY A 306 8.20 -19.21 -5.23
C GLY A 306 9.17 -20.07 -4.44
N THR A 307 10.40 -19.70 -4.40
CA THR A 307 11.44 -20.37 -3.61
C THR A 307 11.64 -19.60 -2.31
N CYS A 308 10.86 -19.95 -1.26
CA CYS A 308 11.22 -19.62 0.12
C CYS A 308 12.25 -20.63 0.62
N SER A 309 13.48 -20.45 0.25
CA SER A 309 14.58 -21.05 1.00
C SER A 309 14.98 -20.06 2.08
N ASN A 310 14.68 -20.43 3.29
CA ASN A 310 15.04 -19.66 4.50
C ASN A 310 16.56 -19.80 4.71
N PRO A 311 17.36 -18.75 4.65
CA PRO A 311 18.82 -18.87 4.82
C PRO A 311 19.30 -18.71 6.26
N TRP A 312 18.44 -18.88 7.28
CA TRP A 312 18.82 -18.70 8.69
C TRP A 312 18.62 -19.96 9.53
#